data_452ef7a5c90bb2f0b1b72b69e4674af7
#
_entry.id   452ef7a5c90bb2f0b1b72b69e4674af7
#
_cell.length_a   1.000
_cell.length_b   1.000
_cell.length_c   1.000
_cell.angle_alpha   90.00
_cell.angle_beta   90.00
_cell.angle_gamma   90.00
#
_symmetry.space_group_name_H-M   'P 1'
#
loop_
_entity.id
_entity.type
_entity.pdbx_description
1 polymer ?
#
loop_
_entity_poly.entity_id
_entity_poly.type
_entity_poly.pdbx_seq_one_letter_code
_entity_poly.pdbx_strand_id
1 'polypeptide(L)'
;MDPYAESVLALQGDRDRGQAIFSMNCAVCHGADGAGHVGPSLLDVASRKSEVALIEQVISGKTPPMPQFQPAPQDMADLLRYLETL
;
A
#
# COMPACT_ATOMS: atom_id res chain seq x y z
N MET A 1 -10.02 2.55 16.03
CA MET A 1 -9.43 2.24 14.71
C MET A 1 -10.53 2.28 13.67
N ASP A 2 -10.20 2.76 12.48
CA ASP A 2 -11.13 2.81 11.34
C ASP A 2 -11.66 1.41 11.03
N PRO A 3 -12.98 1.23 10.84
CA PRO A 3 -13.55 -0.08 10.50
C PRO A 3 -12.94 -0.71 9.25
N TYR A 4 -12.58 0.10 8.25
CA TYR A 4 -11.90 -0.40 7.06
C TYR A 4 -10.53 -1.01 7.43
N ALA A 5 -9.74 -0.29 8.21
CA ALA A 5 -8.44 -0.78 8.65
C ALA A 5 -8.57 -2.05 9.49
N GLU A 6 -9.58 -2.13 10.36
CA GLU A 6 -9.85 -3.36 11.11
C GLU A 6 -10.13 -4.54 10.20
N SER A 7 -10.95 -4.32 9.15
CA SER A 7 -11.28 -5.37 8.19
C SER A 7 -10.04 -5.85 7.45
N VAL A 8 -9.16 -4.93 7.05
CA VAL A 8 -7.91 -5.25 6.36
C VAL A 8 -7.00 -6.08 7.26
N LEU A 9 -6.79 -5.63 8.49
CA LEU A 9 -5.86 -6.28 9.42
C LEU A 9 -6.32 -7.65 9.88
N ALA A 10 -7.62 -7.95 9.76
CA ALA A 10 -8.18 -9.26 10.08
C ALA A 10 -7.91 -10.30 8.97
N LEU A 11 -7.45 -9.87 7.81
CA LEU A 11 -7.24 -10.73 6.64
C LEU A 11 -5.77 -11.06 6.46
N GLN A 12 -5.50 -12.23 5.90
CA GLN A 12 -4.16 -12.61 5.49
C GLN A 12 -3.96 -12.21 4.03
N GLY A 13 -2.89 -11.45 3.76
CA GLY A 13 -2.61 -10.96 2.42
C GLY A 13 -1.82 -11.95 1.57
N ASP A 14 -2.02 -11.85 0.26
CA ASP A 14 -1.28 -12.60 -0.76
C ASP A 14 -0.28 -11.66 -1.42
N ARG A 15 1.01 -11.94 -1.25
CA ARG A 15 2.09 -11.11 -1.78
C ARG A 15 2.05 -10.96 -3.29
N ASP A 16 1.77 -12.03 -4.01
CA ASP A 16 1.81 -12.00 -5.48
C ASP A 16 0.64 -11.19 -6.04
N ARG A 17 -0.55 -11.32 -5.45
CA ARG A 17 -1.67 -10.45 -5.82
C ARG A 17 -1.37 -9.00 -5.46
N GLY A 18 -0.73 -8.77 -4.32
CA GLY A 18 -0.31 -7.43 -3.91
C GLY A 18 0.67 -6.81 -4.89
N GLN A 19 1.60 -7.58 -5.43
CA GLN A 19 2.52 -7.12 -6.45
C GLN A 19 1.78 -6.67 -7.71
N ALA A 20 0.79 -7.43 -8.15
CA ALA A 20 -0.02 -7.06 -9.31
C ALA A 20 -0.79 -5.77 -9.06
N ILE A 21 -1.39 -5.63 -7.88
CA ILE A 21 -2.12 -4.42 -7.50
C ILE A 21 -1.18 -3.21 -7.48
N PHE A 22 0.01 -3.37 -6.92
CA PHE A 22 1.04 -2.32 -6.89
C PHE A 22 1.42 -1.90 -8.30
N SER A 23 1.68 -2.86 -9.19
CA SER A 23 2.09 -2.58 -10.56
C SER A 23 1.04 -1.80 -11.33
N MET A 24 -0.24 -2.07 -11.07
CA MET A 24 -1.34 -1.42 -11.77
C MET A 24 -1.67 -0.02 -11.22
N ASN A 25 -1.41 0.22 -9.93
CA ASN A 25 -1.93 1.42 -9.26
C ASN A 25 -0.86 2.33 -8.67
N CYS A 26 0.29 1.80 -8.32
CA CYS A 26 1.30 2.50 -7.51
C CYS A 26 2.61 2.73 -8.26
N ALA A 27 2.97 1.81 -9.15
CA ALA A 27 4.29 1.82 -9.81
C ALA A 27 4.50 3.04 -10.69
N VAL A 28 3.45 3.62 -11.24
CA VAL A 28 3.57 4.82 -12.08
C VAL A 28 4.25 5.97 -11.33
N CYS A 29 4.07 6.07 -10.04
CA CYS A 29 4.68 7.12 -9.20
C CYS A 29 5.85 6.61 -8.37
N HIS A 30 5.79 5.37 -7.88
CA HIS A 30 6.79 4.84 -6.96
C HIS A 30 7.86 3.95 -7.60
N GLY A 31 7.77 3.75 -8.93
CA GLY A 31 8.69 2.90 -9.66
C GLY A 31 8.24 1.44 -9.69
N ALA A 32 8.65 0.70 -10.73
CA ALA A 32 8.21 -0.68 -10.92
C ALA A 32 8.64 -1.60 -9.76
N ASP A 33 9.76 -1.29 -9.12
CA ASP A 33 10.32 -2.04 -7.99
C ASP A 33 10.12 -1.33 -6.65
N GLY A 34 9.36 -0.24 -6.62
CA GLY A 34 9.12 0.55 -5.42
C GLY A 34 10.28 1.45 -4.99
N ALA A 35 11.32 1.56 -5.81
CA ALA A 35 12.52 2.34 -5.45
C ALA A 35 12.34 3.85 -5.59
N GLY A 36 11.19 4.31 -6.08
CA GLY A 36 10.88 5.72 -6.25
C GLY A 36 10.96 6.18 -7.69
N HIS A 37 10.23 7.24 -7.98
CA HIS A 37 10.21 7.92 -9.28
C HIS A 37 9.61 9.30 -9.04
N VAL A 38 8.35 9.56 -9.45
CA VAL A 38 7.65 10.79 -9.08
C VAL A 38 7.35 10.79 -7.58
N GLY A 39 6.87 9.64 -7.04
CA GLY A 39 6.72 9.45 -5.62
C GLY A 39 8.01 8.95 -4.97
N PRO A 40 8.09 9.00 -3.64
CA PRO A 40 9.30 8.58 -2.93
C PRO A 40 9.51 7.07 -2.97
N SER A 41 10.74 6.65 -2.63
CA SER A 41 11.06 5.23 -2.47
C SER A 41 10.21 4.62 -1.36
N LEU A 42 9.70 3.41 -1.63
CA LEU A 42 8.98 2.59 -0.66
C LEU A 42 9.83 1.43 -0.15
N LEU A 43 11.11 1.39 -0.54
CA LEU A 43 12.00 0.35 -0.04
C LEU A 43 12.07 0.43 1.48
N ASP A 44 11.89 -0.72 2.13
CA ASP A 44 11.93 -0.83 3.59
C ASP A 44 10.82 -0.02 4.29
N VAL A 45 9.72 0.25 3.60
CA VAL A 45 8.65 1.09 4.14
C VAL A 45 8.01 0.49 5.39
N ALA A 46 7.93 -0.84 5.48
CA ALA A 46 7.32 -1.51 6.62
C ALA A 46 8.12 -1.32 7.92
N SER A 47 9.40 -1.01 7.85
CA SER A 47 10.20 -0.69 9.03
C SER A 47 10.00 0.75 9.51
N ARG A 48 9.49 1.62 8.63
CA ARG A 48 9.32 3.05 8.90
C ARG A 48 7.89 3.43 9.27
N LYS A 49 6.91 2.66 8.83
CA LYS A 49 5.49 2.93 9.06
C LYS A 49 4.78 1.66 9.51
N SER A 50 3.84 1.83 10.46
CA SER A 50 2.96 0.73 10.86
C SER A 50 1.98 0.39 9.75
N GLU A 51 1.37 -0.80 9.83
CA GLU A 51 0.35 -1.20 8.87
C GLU A 51 -0.82 -0.21 8.84
N VAL A 52 -1.28 0.26 10.00
CA VAL A 52 -2.36 1.25 10.08
C VAL A 52 -1.96 2.55 9.39
N ALA A 53 -0.73 3.02 9.61
CA ALA A 53 -0.24 4.24 8.98
C ALA A 53 -0.16 4.10 7.46
N LEU A 54 0.25 2.94 6.96
CA LEU A 54 0.28 2.67 5.52
C LEU A 54 -1.14 2.68 4.93
N ILE A 55 -2.09 2.03 5.59
CA ILE A 55 -3.48 2.03 5.15
C ILE A 55 -4.01 3.46 5.06
N GLU A 56 -3.82 4.24 6.12
CA GLU A 56 -4.30 5.61 6.17
C GLU A 56 -3.67 6.49 5.10
N GLN A 57 -2.38 6.32 4.82
CA GLN A 57 -1.68 7.07 3.78
C GLN A 57 -2.29 6.78 2.41
N VAL A 58 -2.60 5.52 2.14
CA VAL A 58 -3.11 5.10 0.83
C VAL A 58 -4.55 5.54 0.63
N ILE A 59 -5.40 5.41 1.64
CA ILE A 59 -6.82 5.74 1.49
C ILE A 59 -7.13 7.23 1.60
N SER A 60 -6.26 8.02 2.22
CA SER A 60 -6.61 9.40 2.59
C SER A 60 -6.43 10.41 1.47
N GLY A 61 -5.45 10.22 0.60
CA GLY A 61 -5.10 11.22 -0.40
C GLY A 61 -4.58 12.53 0.20
N LYS A 62 -4.06 12.50 1.43
CA LYS A 62 -3.60 13.70 2.14
C LYS A 62 -2.34 14.33 1.56
N THR A 63 -1.57 13.56 0.82
CA THR A 63 -0.27 14.00 0.29
C THR A 63 -0.34 14.02 -1.23
N PRO A 64 -0.90 15.09 -1.85
CA PRO A 64 -0.91 15.19 -3.29
C PRO A 64 0.52 15.17 -3.85
N PRO A 65 0.75 14.66 -5.06
CA PRO A 65 -0.26 14.16 -6.01
C PRO A 65 -0.70 12.71 -5.82
N MET A 66 -0.40 12.07 -4.70
CA MET A 66 -0.84 10.70 -4.44
C MET A 66 -2.37 10.66 -4.33
N PRO A 67 -3.08 9.92 -5.21
CA PRO A 67 -4.54 9.88 -5.16
C PRO A 67 -5.04 8.99 -4.03
N GLN A 68 -6.31 9.16 -3.68
CA GLN A 68 -6.98 8.24 -2.78
C GLN A 68 -7.12 6.87 -3.45
N PHE A 69 -6.87 5.81 -2.68
CA PHE A 69 -7.02 4.45 -3.16
C PHE A 69 -7.58 3.59 -2.03
N GLN A 70 -8.83 3.19 -2.16
CA GLN A 70 -9.50 2.38 -1.14
C GLN A 70 -10.15 1.17 -1.79
N PRO A 71 -9.36 0.14 -2.12
CA PRO A 71 -9.88 -1.09 -2.71
C PRO A 71 -10.61 -1.93 -1.67
N ALA A 72 -11.21 -3.05 -2.10
CA ALA A 72 -11.78 -4.02 -1.15
C ALA A 72 -10.73 -4.42 -0.11
N PRO A 73 -11.14 -4.72 1.13
CA PRO A 73 -10.18 -5.04 2.20
C PRO A 73 -9.16 -6.13 1.86
N GLN A 74 -9.56 -7.18 1.13
CA GLN A 74 -8.63 -8.23 0.74
C GLN A 74 -7.53 -7.70 -0.18
N ASP A 75 -7.89 -6.83 -1.11
CA ASP A 75 -6.91 -6.24 -2.03
C ASP A 75 -5.91 -5.36 -1.27
N MET A 76 -6.37 -4.61 -0.29
CA MET A 76 -5.47 -3.82 0.56
C MET A 76 -4.57 -4.72 1.40
N ALA A 77 -5.10 -5.82 1.95
CA ALA A 77 -4.29 -6.78 2.71
C ALA A 77 -3.20 -7.39 1.81
N ASP A 78 -3.54 -7.72 0.57
CA ASP A 78 -2.57 -8.23 -0.40
C ASP A 78 -1.50 -7.19 -0.72
N LEU A 79 -1.91 -5.93 -0.92
CA LEU A 79 -0.99 -4.83 -1.19
C LEU A 79 -0.01 -4.63 -0.01
N LEU A 80 -0.52 -4.63 1.22
CA LEU A 80 0.33 -4.51 2.40
C LEU A 80 1.35 -5.64 2.48
N ARG A 81 0.94 -6.86 2.16
CA ARG A 81 1.84 -8.01 2.19
C ARG A 81 2.98 -7.82 1.20
N TYR A 82 2.70 -7.30 0.02
CA TYR A 82 3.75 -6.99 -0.95
C TYR A 82 4.66 -5.86 -0.45
N LEU A 83 4.09 -4.78 0.08
CA LEU A 83 4.88 -3.65 0.57
C LEU A 83 5.86 -4.07 1.67
N GLU A 84 5.51 -5.05 2.48
CA GLU A 84 6.40 -5.59 3.52
C GLU A 84 7.64 -6.25 2.93
N THR A 85 7.63 -6.62 1.66
CA THR A 85 8.78 -7.27 1.00
C THR A 85 9.75 -6.28 0.35
N LEU A 86 9.41 -5.00 0.33
CA LEU A 86 10.24 -3.97 -0.32
C LEU A 86 11.44 -3.51 0.51
#